data_df8ea419299ea34694b9d7b7cfed44d3
#
_entry.id   df8ea419299ea34694b9d7b7cfed44d3
#
_cell.length_a   1.000
_cell.length_b   1.000
_cell.length_c   1.000
_cell.angle_alpha   90.00
_cell.angle_beta   90.00
_cell.angle_gamma   90.00
#
_symmetry.space_group_name_H-M   'P 1'
#
loop_
_entity.id
_entity.type
_entity.pdbx_description
1 polymer ?
#
loop_
_entity_poly.entity_id
_entity_poly.type
_entity_poly.pdbx_seq_one_letter_code
_entity_poly.pdbx_strand_id
1 'polypeptide(L)'
;MSKIIGAVEIGTSKAKALVGEVTENGSLSIVGMASRPNEGMRKGEIVDFRKAADAVHASLEEAEKMSGTTVDSVYLAQTGTHLRGEMLSGSASVSSSENRVSASDLTRAAKEAKHKEHEEGRSYVHHIRTPILLDGNPVEDPVGMFGKKIDLSYWSVDGDNQAIRQALHVITNYAGLDVADLILSSIASSTMMAGPDLRRAGTLVIDLGAGVTDLSLYRQGFVAYTGVIPVGGDHLTGDLSMGLRVLEPYAEKLKIEHGKASPDASDADEVVWIIGNKTIGDRSIPRKAISDVIHVRIVELFEIISKELGALLDPDELKGGILLTGGGSKLPGIENVASKVLGMPVRKAAFAPGIDPQLATPENATVLGLLHYGLEDHGRPIGDKDDEPTPGFFGKLAGMVGIS
;
A
#
# COMPACT_ATOMS: atom_id res chain seq x y z
N MET A 1 17.11 26.25 -1.04
CA MET A 1 17.74 24.99 -1.45
C MET A 1 16.63 23.97 -1.66
N SER A 2 16.63 23.24 -2.76
CA SER A 2 15.68 22.15 -2.97
C SER A 2 15.90 21.06 -1.92
N LYS A 3 14.80 20.43 -1.47
CA LYS A 3 14.84 19.31 -0.53
C LYS A 3 14.82 18.01 -1.34
N ILE A 4 15.80 17.14 -1.11
CA ILE A 4 15.81 15.79 -1.69
C ILE A 4 15.06 14.85 -0.77
N ILE A 5 14.20 14.01 -1.35
CA ILE A 5 13.46 12.97 -0.64
C ILE A 5 13.60 11.66 -1.40
N GLY A 6 13.77 10.57 -0.65
CA GLY A 6 13.85 9.22 -1.20
C GLY A 6 12.60 8.40 -0.89
N ALA A 7 12.26 7.46 -1.76
CA ALA A 7 11.23 6.46 -1.51
C ALA A 7 11.72 5.08 -1.92
N VAL A 8 11.44 4.07 -1.09
CA VAL A 8 11.81 2.67 -1.34
C VAL A 8 10.61 1.76 -1.14
N GLU A 9 10.39 0.89 -2.11
CA GLU A 9 9.44 -0.22 -2.06
C GLU A 9 10.21 -1.55 -2.14
N ILE A 10 10.12 -2.36 -1.09
CA ILE A 10 10.66 -3.74 -1.09
C ILE A 10 9.53 -4.66 -1.54
N GLY A 11 9.27 -4.68 -2.85
CA GLY A 11 8.20 -5.50 -3.42
C GLY A 11 8.61 -6.96 -3.61
N THR A 12 7.62 -7.86 -3.75
CA THR A 12 7.86 -9.30 -3.88
C THR A 12 8.63 -9.64 -5.17
N SER A 13 8.31 -9.02 -6.30
CA SER A 13 9.03 -9.29 -7.56
C SER A 13 10.15 -8.31 -7.85
N LYS A 14 10.09 -7.10 -7.32
CA LYS A 14 11.03 -6.02 -7.60
C LYS A 14 11.22 -5.13 -6.39
N ALA A 15 12.46 -4.72 -6.13
CA ALA A 15 12.76 -3.58 -5.30
C ALA A 15 12.78 -2.31 -6.17
N LYS A 16 12.21 -1.21 -5.69
CA LYS A 16 12.17 0.06 -6.41
C LYS A 16 12.65 1.18 -5.51
N ALA A 17 13.40 2.11 -6.09
CA ALA A 17 13.83 3.33 -5.44
C ALA A 17 13.53 4.54 -6.32
N LEU A 18 13.01 5.60 -5.70
CA LEU A 18 12.80 6.90 -6.33
C LEU A 18 13.53 7.98 -5.57
N VAL A 19 14.04 8.95 -6.32
CA VAL A 19 14.60 10.20 -5.80
C VAL A 19 13.75 11.35 -6.32
N GLY A 20 13.18 12.11 -5.40
CA GLY A 20 12.38 13.30 -5.68
C GLY A 20 13.10 14.56 -5.21
N GLU A 21 12.99 15.62 -5.99
CA GLU A 21 13.42 16.96 -5.66
C GLU A 21 12.20 17.85 -5.41
N VAL A 22 12.10 18.38 -4.21
CA VAL A 22 11.04 19.33 -3.83
C VAL A 22 11.57 20.74 -4.02
N THR A 23 10.95 21.47 -4.92
CA THR A 23 11.29 22.87 -5.20
C THR A 23 10.83 23.80 -4.06
N GLU A 24 11.35 25.02 -4.00
CA GLU A 24 10.92 26.04 -3.03
C GLU A 24 9.43 26.37 -3.11
N ASN A 25 8.81 26.13 -4.25
CA ASN A 25 7.36 26.31 -4.46
C ASN A 25 6.53 25.10 -4.02
N GLY A 26 7.15 24.08 -3.44
CA GLY A 26 6.48 22.86 -2.99
C GLY A 26 6.13 21.87 -4.10
N SER A 27 6.57 22.07 -5.35
CA SER A 27 6.36 21.09 -6.41
C SER A 27 7.41 19.97 -6.36
N LEU A 28 6.97 18.74 -6.60
CA LEU A 28 7.82 17.56 -6.67
C LEU A 28 8.21 17.26 -8.11
N SER A 29 9.50 17.08 -8.33
CA SER A 29 10.06 16.53 -9.56
C SER A 29 10.75 15.20 -9.25
N ILE A 30 10.43 14.16 -10.01
CA ILE A 30 11.12 12.87 -9.89
C ILE A 30 12.40 12.96 -10.75
N VAL A 31 13.55 12.91 -10.08
CA VAL A 31 14.87 13.10 -10.72
C VAL A 31 15.64 11.80 -10.89
N GLY A 32 15.23 10.73 -10.19
CA GLY A 32 15.82 9.40 -10.36
C GLY A 32 14.80 8.31 -10.02
N MET A 33 14.81 7.24 -10.80
CA MET A 33 14.01 6.04 -10.53
C MET A 33 14.74 4.81 -11.01
N ALA A 34 14.78 3.78 -10.18
CA ALA A 34 15.31 2.47 -10.57
C ALA A 34 14.46 1.34 -9.99
N SER A 35 14.52 0.21 -10.68
CA SER A 35 13.83 -1.02 -10.29
C SER A 35 14.71 -2.23 -10.56
N ARG A 36 14.85 -3.12 -9.59
CA ARG A 36 15.63 -4.36 -9.69
C ARG A 36 14.79 -5.58 -9.33
N PRO A 37 14.97 -6.71 -10.04
CA PRO A 37 14.34 -7.97 -9.62
C PRO A 37 14.68 -8.28 -8.17
N ASN A 38 13.71 -8.77 -7.42
CA ASN A 38 13.87 -9.14 -6.03
C ASN A 38 13.44 -10.60 -5.83
N GLU A 39 14.39 -11.45 -5.49
CA GLU A 39 14.17 -12.87 -5.18
C GLU A 39 14.20 -13.14 -3.66
N GLY A 40 14.38 -12.10 -2.85
CA GLY A 40 14.46 -12.18 -1.39
C GLY A 40 13.11 -12.09 -0.69
N MET A 41 12.02 -11.86 -1.44
CA MET A 41 10.69 -11.66 -0.90
C MET A 41 9.71 -12.77 -1.31
N ARG A 42 8.77 -13.08 -0.44
CA ARG A 42 7.63 -13.96 -0.74
C ARG A 42 6.40 -13.48 0.01
N LYS A 43 5.29 -13.31 -0.69
CA LYS A 43 4.01 -12.85 -0.09
C LYS A 43 4.15 -11.60 0.78
N GLY A 44 4.94 -10.61 0.31
CA GLY A 44 5.17 -9.36 1.02
C GLY A 44 6.14 -9.44 2.20
N GLU A 45 6.78 -10.58 2.45
CA GLU A 45 7.69 -10.79 3.57
C GLU A 45 9.09 -11.17 3.10
N ILE A 46 10.13 -10.74 3.84
CA ILE A 46 11.53 -11.06 3.55
C ILE A 46 11.79 -12.52 3.96
N VAL A 47 12.14 -13.36 2.97
CA VAL A 47 12.50 -14.77 3.18
C VAL A 47 14.00 -15.03 2.97
N ASP A 48 14.66 -14.16 2.21
CA ASP A 48 16.12 -14.13 2.04
C ASP A 48 16.59 -12.68 2.18
N PHE A 49 17.08 -12.34 3.37
CA PHE A 49 17.51 -10.99 3.71
C PHE A 49 18.57 -10.45 2.74
N ARG A 50 19.56 -11.27 2.39
CA ARG A 50 20.68 -10.82 1.56
C ARG A 50 20.21 -10.47 0.15
N LYS A 51 19.39 -11.31 -0.47
CA LYS A 51 18.84 -11.04 -1.80
C LYS A 51 17.95 -9.79 -1.81
N ALA A 52 17.11 -9.62 -0.80
CA ALA A 52 16.26 -8.43 -0.67
C ALA A 52 17.13 -7.16 -0.50
N ALA A 53 18.14 -7.21 0.36
CA ALA A 53 19.04 -6.09 0.60
C ALA A 53 19.87 -5.72 -0.63
N ASP A 54 20.42 -6.72 -1.35
CA ASP A 54 21.17 -6.49 -2.59
C ASP A 54 20.28 -5.83 -3.66
N ALA A 55 19.02 -6.26 -3.80
CA ALA A 55 18.08 -5.68 -4.76
C ALA A 55 17.73 -4.21 -4.42
N VAL A 56 17.52 -3.90 -3.14
CA VAL A 56 17.27 -2.53 -2.66
C VAL A 56 18.49 -1.65 -2.88
N HIS A 57 19.67 -2.09 -2.47
CA HIS A 57 20.92 -1.34 -2.63
C HIS A 57 21.17 -1.00 -4.10
N ALA A 58 21.07 -1.99 -4.99
CA ALA A 58 21.26 -1.78 -6.42
C ALA A 58 20.21 -0.82 -7.03
N SER A 59 18.95 -0.82 -6.51
CA SER A 59 17.93 0.12 -6.95
C SER A 59 18.24 1.55 -6.47
N LEU A 60 18.68 1.71 -5.22
CA LEU A 60 19.07 3.01 -4.66
C LEU A 60 20.27 3.60 -5.40
N GLU A 61 21.34 2.83 -5.55
CA GLU A 61 22.56 3.27 -6.25
C GLU A 61 22.24 3.77 -7.67
N GLU A 62 21.40 3.05 -8.40
CA GLU A 62 21.02 3.45 -9.76
C GLU A 62 20.12 4.69 -9.77
N ALA A 63 19.16 4.81 -8.84
CA ALA A 63 18.30 5.98 -8.74
C ALA A 63 19.09 7.25 -8.38
N GLU A 64 20.06 7.13 -7.45
CA GLU A 64 20.98 8.22 -7.09
C GLU A 64 21.90 8.60 -8.26
N LYS A 65 22.42 7.61 -8.99
CA LYS A 65 23.23 7.86 -10.20
C LYS A 65 22.44 8.59 -11.28
N MET A 66 21.15 8.26 -11.45
CA MET A 66 20.28 8.95 -12.43
C MET A 66 19.97 10.40 -11.99
N SER A 67 19.75 10.60 -10.70
CA SER A 67 19.46 11.93 -10.15
C SER A 67 20.69 12.85 -10.04
N GLY A 68 21.89 12.26 -10.01
CA GLY A 68 23.13 12.99 -9.74
C GLY A 68 23.27 13.50 -8.29
N THR A 69 22.42 12.99 -7.39
CA THR A 69 22.43 13.38 -5.96
C THR A 69 22.27 12.16 -5.07
N THR A 70 22.71 12.26 -3.83
CA THR A 70 22.55 11.22 -2.80
C THR A 70 21.34 11.50 -1.92
N VAL A 71 20.81 10.45 -1.34
CA VAL A 71 19.65 10.47 -0.44
C VAL A 71 20.14 10.15 0.98
N ASP A 72 19.81 10.98 1.95
CA ASP A 72 20.15 10.72 3.35
C ASP A 72 19.09 9.90 4.06
N SER A 73 17.82 10.05 3.65
CA SER A 73 16.70 9.34 4.24
C SER A 73 15.63 8.97 3.21
N VAL A 74 14.88 7.90 3.49
CA VAL A 74 13.83 7.41 2.60
C VAL A 74 12.51 7.18 3.33
N TYR A 75 11.40 7.36 2.62
CA TYR A 75 10.10 6.79 2.99
C TYR A 75 10.06 5.33 2.55
N LEU A 76 9.72 4.43 3.47
CA LEU A 76 9.73 2.98 3.22
C LEU A 76 8.31 2.43 3.19
N ALA A 77 7.98 1.69 2.13
CA ALA A 77 6.71 0.97 2.06
C ALA A 77 6.74 -0.30 2.93
N GLN A 78 5.65 -0.52 3.67
CA GLN A 78 5.44 -1.74 4.44
C GLN A 78 4.17 -2.45 4.00
N THR A 79 4.30 -3.73 3.66
CA THR A 79 3.21 -4.66 3.42
C THR A 79 3.49 -6.01 4.07
N GLY A 80 2.54 -6.92 4.05
CA GLY A 80 2.68 -8.30 4.55
C GLY A 80 1.49 -8.73 5.39
N THR A 81 1.31 -10.05 5.49
CA THR A 81 0.18 -10.66 6.21
C THR A 81 0.25 -10.49 7.72
N HIS A 82 1.39 -10.07 8.23
CA HIS A 82 1.59 -9.75 9.64
C HIS A 82 0.91 -8.44 10.08
N LEU A 83 0.48 -7.60 9.14
CA LEU A 83 -0.20 -6.34 9.43
C LEU A 83 -1.66 -6.58 9.82
N ARG A 84 -2.14 -5.92 10.86
CA ARG A 84 -3.52 -5.97 11.34
C ARG A 84 -4.02 -4.57 11.61
N GLY A 85 -5.19 -4.25 11.06
CA GLY A 85 -5.88 -2.99 11.31
C GLY A 85 -7.01 -3.14 12.32
N GLU A 86 -7.16 -2.18 13.20
CA GLU A 86 -8.27 -2.10 14.15
C GLU A 86 -8.69 -0.65 14.40
N MET A 87 -9.95 -0.47 14.79
CA MET A 87 -10.46 0.84 15.17
C MET A 87 -10.23 1.05 16.67
N LEU A 88 -9.40 2.02 17.03
CA LEU A 88 -9.18 2.48 18.41
C LEU A 88 -10.00 3.75 18.63
N SER A 89 -10.75 3.79 19.73
CA SER A 89 -11.61 4.93 20.06
C SER A 89 -11.37 5.42 21.47
N GLY A 90 -11.42 6.73 21.65
CA GLY A 90 -11.32 7.38 22.95
C GLY A 90 -12.24 8.59 23.02
N SER A 91 -12.60 8.98 24.22
CA SER A 91 -13.49 10.10 24.48
C SER A 91 -13.01 10.98 25.62
N ALA A 92 -13.35 12.26 25.59
CA ALA A 92 -13.09 13.17 26.69
C ALA A 92 -14.26 14.12 26.91
N SER A 93 -14.63 14.30 28.18
CA SER A 93 -15.53 15.40 28.53
C SER A 93 -14.79 16.73 28.42
N VAL A 94 -15.45 17.76 27.88
CA VAL A 94 -14.89 19.10 27.80
C VAL A 94 -14.71 19.64 29.22
N SER A 95 -13.46 20.08 29.51
CA SER A 95 -13.06 20.45 30.87
C SER A 95 -13.47 21.86 31.28
N SER A 96 -13.76 22.73 30.30
CA SER A 96 -14.17 24.10 30.55
C SER A 96 -15.55 24.19 31.19
N SER A 97 -15.73 25.03 32.23
CA SER A 97 -17.03 25.33 32.83
C SER A 97 -18.02 25.97 31.86
N GLU A 98 -17.50 26.59 30.79
CA GLU A 98 -18.31 27.18 29.73
C GLU A 98 -18.57 26.19 28.57
N ASN A 99 -18.20 24.93 28.72
CA ASN A 99 -18.26 23.89 27.67
C ASN A 99 -17.52 24.29 26.38
N ARG A 100 -16.46 25.09 26.48
CA ARG A 100 -15.62 25.45 25.33
C ARG A 100 -14.48 24.47 25.18
N VAL A 101 -14.39 23.83 24.01
CA VAL A 101 -13.38 22.82 23.67
C VAL A 101 -11.99 23.44 23.63
N SER A 102 -11.02 22.79 24.25
CA SER A 102 -9.62 23.14 24.25
C SER A 102 -8.76 22.06 23.60
N ALA A 103 -7.51 22.39 23.20
CA ALA A 103 -6.56 21.43 22.68
C ALA A 103 -6.27 20.29 23.69
N SER A 104 -6.28 20.59 25.01
CA SER A 104 -6.07 19.59 26.06
C SER A 104 -7.18 18.55 26.13
N ASP A 105 -8.42 18.89 25.73
CA ASP A 105 -9.54 17.95 25.66
C ASP A 105 -9.31 16.94 24.52
N LEU A 106 -8.83 17.42 23.37
CA LEU A 106 -8.42 16.56 22.24
C LEU A 106 -7.27 15.63 22.62
N THR A 107 -6.24 16.17 23.29
CA THR A 107 -5.10 15.37 23.76
C THR A 107 -5.55 14.26 24.71
N ARG A 108 -6.50 14.52 25.60
CA ARG A 108 -7.05 13.48 26.50
C ARG A 108 -7.81 12.41 25.72
N ALA A 109 -8.69 12.79 24.78
CA ALA A 109 -9.40 11.82 23.95
C ALA A 109 -8.43 10.98 23.10
N ALA A 110 -7.41 11.61 22.50
CA ALA A 110 -6.37 10.93 21.74
C ALA A 110 -5.56 9.95 22.61
N LYS A 111 -5.19 10.35 23.81
CA LYS A 111 -4.47 9.48 24.76
C LYS A 111 -5.30 8.29 25.15
N GLU A 112 -6.59 8.46 25.42
CA GLU A 112 -7.50 7.37 25.73
C GLU A 112 -7.63 6.41 24.53
N ALA A 113 -7.81 6.93 23.31
CA ALA A 113 -7.89 6.11 22.10
C ALA A 113 -6.63 5.27 21.87
N LYS A 114 -5.45 5.82 22.15
CA LYS A 114 -4.14 5.15 21.97
C LYS A 114 -3.71 4.30 23.18
N HIS A 115 -4.48 4.30 24.28
CA HIS A 115 -4.11 3.63 25.55
C HIS A 115 -4.46 2.13 25.56
N LYS A 116 -4.42 1.47 24.43
CA LYS A 116 -4.57 0.01 24.38
C LYS A 116 -3.22 -0.64 24.67
N GLU A 117 -3.23 -1.67 25.53
CA GLU A 117 -2.04 -2.49 25.76
C GLU A 117 -1.62 -3.15 24.44
N HIS A 118 -0.35 -3.03 24.12
CA HIS A 118 0.24 -3.72 22.97
C HIS A 118 0.29 -5.23 23.21
N GLU A 119 -0.11 -5.99 22.23
CA GLU A 119 0.21 -7.42 22.18
C GLU A 119 1.74 -7.58 22.11
N GLU A 120 2.30 -8.45 22.96
CA GLU A 120 3.75 -8.69 22.98
C GLU A 120 4.25 -9.14 21.59
N GLY A 121 5.35 -8.58 21.15
CA GLY A 121 5.93 -8.87 19.82
C GLY A 121 5.32 -8.08 18.67
N ARG A 122 4.43 -7.13 18.91
CA ARG A 122 3.83 -6.27 17.88
C ARG A 122 4.09 -4.80 18.16
N SER A 123 4.11 -3.99 17.11
CA SER A 123 4.24 -2.51 17.18
C SER A 123 3.29 -1.84 16.22
N TYR A 124 2.78 -0.68 16.61
CA TYR A 124 1.99 0.15 15.68
C TYR A 124 2.87 0.71 14.56
N VAL A 125 2.35 0.60 13.33
CA VAL A 125 2.93 1.19 12.13
C VAL A 125 2.25 2.53 11.85
N HIS A 126 0.92 2.57 11.92
CA HIS A 126 0.14 3.77 11.63
C HIS A 126 -1.00 3.96 12.63
N HIS A 127 -1.26 5.24 12.97
CA HIS A 127 -2.50 5.70 13.59
C HIS A 127 -3.14 6.73 12.67
N ILE A 128 -4.12 6.30 11.86
CA ILE A 128 -4.79 7.15 10.89
C ILE A 128 -6.04 7.71 11.53
N ARG A 129 -6.09 9.02 11.74
CA ARG A 129 -7.22 9.69 12.38
C ARG A 129 -8.48 9.60 11.51
N THR A 130 -9.61 9.31 12.15
CA THR A 130 -10.95 9.41 11.59
C THR A 130 -11.59 10.76 11.94
N PRO A 131 -12.81 11.08 11.50
CA PRO A 131 -13.51 12.29 11.91
C PRO A 131 -13.58 12.46 13.43
N ILE A 132 -13.35 13.69 13.91
CA ILE A 132 -13.60 14.04 15.30
C ILE A 132 -15.10 14.27 15.45
N LEU A 133 -15.70 13.73 16.52
CA LEU A 133 -17.08 13.96 16.83
C LEU A 133 -17.20 14.88 18.06
N LEU A 134 -17.95 15.96 17.94
CA LEU A 134 -18.35 16.83 19.04
C LEU A 134 -19.82 16.60 19.32
N ASP A 135 -20.15 16.06 20.49
CA ASP A 135 -21.50 15.65 20.87
C ASP A 135 -22.19 14.76 19.80
N GLY A 136 -21.39 13.84 19.18
CA GLY A 136 -21.84 12.91 18.16
C GLY A 136 -21.89 13.47 16.71
N ASN A 137 -21.57 14.74 16.50
CA ASN A 137 -21.55 15.37 15.18
C ASN A 137 -20.11 15.51 14.66
N PRO A 138 -19.84 15.14 13.39
CA PRO A 138 -18.51 15.26 12.82
C PRO A 138 -18.11 16.73 12.65
N VAL A 139 -16.87 17.05 13.06
CA VAL A 139 -16.28 18.39 12.97
C VAL A 139 -14.82 18.29 12.51
N GLU A 140 -14.34 19.27 11.76
CA GLU A 140 -12.95 19.31 11.29
C GLU A 140 -12.00 19.77 12.40
N ASP A 141 -12.29 20.90 13.02
CA ASP A 141 -11.56 21.48 14.14
C ASP A 141 -12.52 21.90 15.24
N PRO A 142 -12.63 21.13 16.34
CA PRO A 142 -13.51 21.45 17.45
C PRO A 142 -12.94 22.51 18.40
N VAL A 143 -11.64 22.89 18.32
CA VAL A 143 -11.02 23.82 19.26
C VAL A 143 -11.72 25.18 19.22
N GLY A 144 -12.19 25.62 20.39
CA GLY A 144 -12.95 26.87 20.51
C GLY A 144 -14.45 26.73 20.29
N MET A 145 -14.96 25.59 19.78
CA MET A 145 -16.38 25.29 19.66
C MET A 145 -16.99 24.97 21.05
N PHE A 146 -18.32 25.06 21.14
CA PHE A 146 -19.04 24.69 22.35
C PHE A 146 -19.61 23.28 22.24
N GLY A 147 -19.35 22.44 23.23
CA GLY A 147 -19.81 21.07 23.32
C GLY A 147 -19.43 20.42 24.64
N LYS A 148 -19.97 19.25 24.91
CA LYS A 148 -19.79 18.54 26.18
C LYS A 148 -18.82 17.37 26.09
N LYS A 149 -18.78 16.71 24.93
CA LYS A 149 -18.02 15.47 24.75
C LYS A 149 -17.33 15.47 23.39
N ILE A 150 -16.07 15.09 23.40
CA ILE A 150 -15.27 14.79 22.20
C ILE A 150 -15.10 13.29 22.10
N ASP A 151 -15.43 12.71 20.94
CA ASP A 151 -15.09 11.35 20.58
C ASP A 151 -14.09 11.40 19.42
N LEU A 152 -13.00 10.63 19.56
CA LEU A 152 -11.91 10.58 18.59
C LEU A 152 -11.54 9.13 18.35
N SER A 153 -11.41 8.77 17.08
CA SER A 153 -11.04 7.41 16.70
C SER A 153 -9.87 7.42 15.71
N TYR A 154 -9.13 6.30 15.71
CA TYR A 154 -8.04 6.03 14.78
C TYR A 154 -8.23 4.66 14.15
N TRP A 155 -8.08 4.57 12.84
CA TRP A 155 -7.74 3.31 12.22
C TRP A 155 -6.26 3.05 12.50
N SER A 156 -6.00 2.11 13.38
CA SER A 156 -4.64 1.80 13.85
C SER A 156 -4.18 0.48 13.26
N VAL A 157 -2.99 0.48 12.70
CA VAL A 157 -2.39 -0.71 12.10
C VAL A 157 -1.12 -1.07 12.85
N ASP A 158 -1.06 -2.29 13.34
CA ASP A 158 0.12 -2.88 13.95
C ASP A 158 0.70 -4.01 13.09
N GLY A 159 1.92 -4.41 13.37
CA GLY A 159 2.61 -5.49 12.69
C GLY A 159 3.57 -6.24 13.59
N ASP A 160 4.00 -7.41 13.14
CA ASP A 160 5.03 -8.19 13.80
C ASP A 160 6.35 -7.44 13.87
N ASN A 161 6.94 -7.36 15.05
CA ASN A 161 8.17 -6.61 15.31
C ASN A 161 9.36 -7.13 14.51
N GLN A 162 9.44 -8.44 14.29
CA GLN A 162 10.56 -9.03 13.58
C GLN A 162 10.47 -8.68 12.08
N ALA A 163 9.28 -8.79 11.50
CA ALA A 163 9.06 -8.43 10.10
C ALA A 163 9.35 -6.94 9.83
N ILE A 164 8.87 -6.05 10.72
CA ILE A 164 9.13 -4.61 10.65
C ILE A 164 10.64 -4.33 10.77
N ARG A 165 11.31 -4.91 11.77
CA ARG A 165 12.77 -4.74 11.96
C ARG A 165 13.58 -5.23 10.78
N GLN A 166 13.20 -6.34 10.13
CA GLN A 166 13.89 -6.82 8.95
C GLN A 166 13.81 -5.82 7.81
N ALA A 167 12.64 -5.24 7.54
CA ALA A 167 12.47 -4.23 6.49
C ALA A 167 13.31 -2.97 6.79
N LEU A 168 13.26 -2.48 8.03
CA LEU A 168 14.06 -1.34 8.48
C LEU A 168 15.56 -1.62 8.35
N HIS A 169 16.00 -2.83 8.73
CA HIS A 169 17.41 -3.22 8.72
C HIS A 169 18.01 -3.25 7.29
N VAL A 170 17.20 -3.57 6.28
CA VAL A 170 17.62 -3.45 4.87
C VAL A 170 18.04 -2.02 4.55
N ILE A 171 17.30 -1.03 5.04
CA ILE A 171 17.60 0.38 4.77
C ILE A 171 18.72 0.90 5.67
N THR A 172 18.57 0.73 6.99
CA THR A 172 19.47 1.37 7.96
C THR A 172 20.85 0.75 8.01
N ASN A 173 20.93 -0.56 8.05
CA ASN A 173 22.20 -1.24 8.28
C ASN A 173 22.87 -1.70 6.98
N TYR A 174 22.10 -2.00 5.93
CA TYR A 174 22.68 -2.47 4.68
C TYR A 174 22.85 -1.33 3.67
N ALA A 175 21.85 -0.50 3.45
CA ALA A 175 21.96 0.66 2.56
C ALA A 175 22.58 1.89 3.25
N GLY A 176 22.63 1.94 4.59
CA GLY A 176 23.26 3.01 5.35
C GLY A 176 22.47 4.32 5.34
N LEU A 177 21.15 4.26 5.15
CA LEU A 177 20.24 5.41 5.07
C LEU A 177 19.31 5.43 6.27
N ASP A 178 18.84 6.62 6.63
CA ASP A 178 17.76 6.79 7.60
C ASP A 178 16.39 6.46 6.96
N VAL A 179 15.45 5.99 7.77
CA VAL A 179 14.04 5.87 7.35
C VAL A 179 13.27 7.04 7.93
N ALA A 180 12.83 7.95 7.06
CA ALA A 180 12.07 9.13 7.45
C ALA A 180 10.71 8.74 8.04
N ASP A 181 10.03 7.77 7.40
CA ASP A 181 8.79 7.18 7.91
C ASP A 181 8.54 5.80 7.26
N LEU A 182 7.75 4.97 7.96
CA LEU A 182 7.32 3.65 7.50
C LEU A 182 5.83 3.71 7.16
N ILE A 183 5.50 3.53 5.88
CA ILE A 183 4.17 3.79 5.35
C ILE A 183 3.55 2.50 4.81
N LEU A 184 2.29 2.23 5.13
CA LEU A 184 1.57 1.09 4.55
C LEU A 184 1.51 1.20 3.04
N SER A 185 1.85 0.12 2.32
CA SER A 185 1.80 0.07 0.84
C SER A 185 0.40 0.42 0.32
N SER A 186 -0.65 -0.06 1.00
CA SER A 186 -2.05 0.26 0.67
C SER A 186 -2.36 1.76 0.78
N ILE A 187 -1.80 2.46 1.77
CA ILE A 187 -1.97 3.91 1.94
C ILE A 187 -1.16 4.67 0.90
N ALA A 188 0.10 4.27 0.67
CA ALA A 188 0.93 4.90 -0.34
C ALA A 188 0.29 4.81 -1.74
N SER A 189 -0.07 3.60 -2.20
CA SER A 189 -0.70 3.42 -3.52
C SER A 189 -2.04 4.14 -3.63
N SER A 190 -2.87 4.12 -2.58
CA SER A 190 -4.16 4.80 -2.59
C SER A 190 -4.05 6.33 -2.53
N THR A 191 -3.01 6.87 -1.90
CA THR A 191 -2.73 8.32 -1.92
C THR A 191 -2.53 8.80 -3.36
N MET A 192 -1.85 7.99 -4.16
CA MET A 192 -1.61 8.29 -5.57
C MET A 192 -2.86 8.09 -6.44
N MET A 193 -3.69 7.07 -6.15
CA MET A 193 -4.77 6.61 -7.02
C MET A 193 -6.14 7.23 -6.70
N ALA A 194 -6.41 7.57 -5.45
CA ALA A 194 -7.69 8.10 -5.00
C ALA A 194 -7.55 9.54 -4.51
N GLY A 195 -7.86 10.50 -5.37
CA GLY A 195 -7.90 11.91 -5.00
C GLY A 195 -8.96 12.22 -3.94
N PRO A 196 -8.93 13.43 -3.33
CA PRO A 196 -9.79 13.79 -2.20
C PRO A 196 -11.30 13.59 -2.47
N ASP A 197 -11.76 13.87 -3.70
CA ASP A 197 -13.17 13.71 -4.07
C ASP A 197 -13.61 12.24 -4.06
N LEU A 198 -12.78 11.33 -4.58
CA LEU A 198 -13.04 9.89 -4.55
C LEU A 198 -13.06 9.36 -3.13
N ARG A 199 -12.10 9.80 -2.28
CA ARG A 199 -12.07 9.42 -0.86
C ARG A 199 -13.33 9.90 -0.13
N ARG A 200 -13.78 11.14 -0.41
CA ARG A 200 -15.04 11.67 0.16
C ARG A 200 -16.28 10.91 -0.32
N ALA A 201 -16.31 10.56 -1.60
CA ALA A 201 -17.41 9.77 -2.17
C ALA A 201 -17.46 8.32 -1.65
N GLY A 202 -16.39 7.86 -1.00
CA GLY A 202 -16.19 6.47 -0.61
C GLY A 202 -15.67 5.64 -1.77
N THR A 203 -14.51 5.02 -1.58
CA THR A 203 -13.84 4.21 -2.63
C THR A 203 -12.99 3.12 -2.01
N LEU A 204 -12.91 1.99 -2.69
CA LEU A 204 -11.97 0.92 -2.40
C LEU A 204 -10.84 0.97 -3.43
N VAL A 205 -9.60 0.98 -2.97
CA VAL A 205 -8.41 0.79 -3.82
C VAL A 205 -7.87 -0.59 -3.58
N ILE A 206 -7.67 -1.34 -4.65
CA ILE A 206 -7.09 -2.69 -4.67
C ILE A 206 -5.79 -2.63 -5.44
N ASP A 207 -4.67 -2.79 -4.75
CA ASP A 207 -3.33 -2.85 -5.35
C ASP A 207 -2.91 -4.30 -5.54
N LEU A 208 -2.95 -4.74 -6.79
CA LEU A 208 -2.68 -6.12 -7.20
C LEU A 208 -1.16 -6.29 -7.45
N GLY A 209 -0.43 -6.65 -6.40
CA GLY A 209 1.00 -6.91 -6.44
C GLY A 209 1.37 -8.30 -6.99
N ALA A 210 2.65 -8.64 -6.91
CA ALA A 210 3.14 -9.96 -7.29
C ALA A 210 2.84 -11.01 -6.21
N GLY A 211 3.19 -10.76 -4.97
CA GLY A 211 3.00 -11.71 -3.87
C GLY A 211 1.76 -11.50 -3.03
N VAL A 212 1.26 -10.27 -2.97
CA VAL A 212 0.12 -9.84 -2.15
C VAL A 212 -0.78 -8.91 -2.94
N THR A 213 -2.01 -8.74 -2.43
CA THR A 213 -2.96 -7.71 -2.84
C THR A 213 -3.25 -6.84 -1.63
N ASP A 214 -2.92 -5.55 -1.73
CA ASP A 214 -3.13 -4.56 -0.68
C ASP A 214 -4.49 -3.86 -0.87
N LEU A 215 -5.21 -3.66 0.21
CA LEU A 215 -6.54 -3.06 0.22
C LEU A 215 -6.55 -1.79 1.06
N SER A 216 -7.19 -0.73 0.56
CA SER A 216 -7.53 0.46 1.35
C SER A 216 -8.93 0.95 0.99
N LEU A 217 -9.79 1.07 1.99
CA LEU A 217 -11.16 1.51 1.84
C LEU A 217 -11.34 2.86 2.53
N TYR A 218 -11.90 3.81 1.79
CA TYR A 218 -12.19 5.15 2.26
C TYR A 218 -13.70 5.37 2.37
N ARG A 219 -14.12 6.05 3.44
CA ARG A 219 -15.49 6.57 3.63
C ARG A 219 -15.39 8.00 4.12
N GLN A 220 -16.18 8.88 3.52
CA GLN A 220 -16.24 10.30 3.92
C GLN A 220 -14.87 11.00 3.97
N GLY A 221 -13.92 10.58 3.14
CA GLY A 221 -12.56 11.11 3.09
C GLY A 221 -11.54 10.44 4.02
N PHE A 222 -11.95 9.54 4.89
CA PHE A 222 -11.12 8.88 5.90
C PHE A 222 -10.93 7.40 5.61
N VAL A 223 -9.82 6.85 6.09
CA VAL A 223 -9.55 5.41 6.00
C VAL A 223 -10.50 4.68 6.95
N ALA A 224 -11.30 3.79 6.39
CA ALA A 224 -12.22 2.93 7.12
C ALA A 224 -11.70 1.49 7.28
N TYR A 225 -10.80 1.07 6.38
CA TYR A 225 -10.20 -0.26 6.41
C TYR A 225 -8.89 -0.29 5.62
N THR A 226 -7.91 -1.06 6.09
CA THR A 226 -6.75 -1.51 5.32
C THR A 226 -6.54 -3.01 5.55
N GLY A 227 -6.12 -3.73 4.52
CA GLY A 227 -5.87 -5.17 4.63
C GLY A 227 -4.87 -5.65 3.59
N VAL A 228 -4.33 -6.85 3.81
CA VAL A 228 -3.38 -7.51 2.91
C VAL A 228 -3.85 -8.94 2.66
N ILE A 229 -4.10 -9.27 1.41
CA ILE A 229 -4.45 -10.62 0.98
C ILE A 229 -3.19 -11.31 0.44
N PRO A 230 -2.79 -12.50 0.94
CA PRO A 230 -1.56 -13.18 0.52
C PRO A 230 -1.71 -13.89 -0.83
N VAL A 231 -2.36 -13.23 -1.78
CA VAL A 231 -2.56 -13.69 -3.17
C VAL A 231 -2.20 -12.54 -4.11
N GLY A 232 -1.44 -12.84 -5.16
CA GLY A 232 -1.01 -11.88 -6.18
C GLY A 232 -0.60 -12.60 -7.46
N GLY A 233 0.12 -11.90 -8.34
CA GLY A 233 0.53 -12.38 -9.65
C GLY A 233 1.33 -13.68 -9.66
N ASP A 234 2.09 -13.96 -8.60
CA ASP A 234 2.90 -15.18 -8.46
C ASP A 234 2.02 -16.44 -8.34
N HIS A 235 0.81 -16.30 -7.77
CA HIS A 235 -0.14 -17.41 -7.70
C HIS A 235 -0.65 -17.78 -9.10
N LEU A 236 -0.92 -16.78 -9.96
CA LEU A 236 -1.26 -17.02 -11.37
C LEU A 236 -0.13 -17.74 -12.11
N THR A 237 1.11 -17.33 -11.84
CA THR A 237 2.30 -17.95 -12.43
C THR A 237 2.45 -19.40 -11.97
N GLY A 238 2.30 -19.65 -10.67
CA GLY A 238 2.35 -20.99 -10.10
C GLY A 238 1.25 -21.90 -10.65
N ASP A 239 0.01 -21.41 -10.76
CA ASP A 239 -1.09 -22.17 -11.34
C ASP A 239 -0.86 -22.52 -12.80
N LEU A 240 -0.34 -21.57 -13.59
CA LEU A 240 0.05 -21.82 -14.97
C LEU A 240 1.20 -22.82 -15.08
N SER A 241 2.23 -22.68 -14.21
CA SER A 241 3.34 -23.63 -14.16
C SER A 241 2.87 -25.06 -13.92
N MET A 242 1.99 -25.26 -12.95
CA MET A 242 1.41 -26.56 -12.62
C MET A 242 0.46 -27.07 -13.70
N GLY A 243 -0.50 -26.23 -14.11
CA GLY A 243 -1.54 -26.60 -15.08
C GLY A 243 -0.98 -26.92 -16.46
N LEU A 244 0.00 -26.13 -16.89
CA LEU A 244 0.67 -26.30 -18.19
C LEU A 244 1.95 -27.14 -18.11
N ARG A 245 2.38 -27.59 -16.92
CA ARG A 245 3.62 -28.35 -16.71
C ARG A 245 4.84 -27.69 -17.37
N VAL A 246 5.04 -26.40 -17.09
CA VAL A 246 6.16 -25.60 -17.55
C VAL A 246 6.91 -25.01 -16.35
N LEU A 247 8.15 -24.55 -16.55
CA LEU A 247 8.88 -23.86 -15.49
C LEU A 247 8.27 -22.49 -15.18
N GLU A 248 8.30 -22.06 -13.92
CA GLU A 248 7.74 -20.78 -13.48
C GLU A 248 8.20 -19.56 -14.31
N PRO A 249 9.50 -19.42 -14.69
CA PRO A 249 9.91 -18.26 -15.51
C PRO A 249 9.23 -18.25 -16.89
N TYR A 250 8.91 -19.43 -17.43
CA TYR A 250 8.18 -19.54 -18.69
C TYR A 250 6.67 -19.32 -18.48
N ALA A 251 6.11 -19.82 -17.40
CA ALA A 251 4.72 -19.54 -17.01
C ALA A 251 4.48 -18.04 -16.81
N GLU A 252 5.43 -17.31 -16.19
CA GLU A 252 5.39 -15.85 -16.03
C GLU A 252 5.35 -15.15 -17.41
N LYS A 253 6.18 -15.57 -18.33
CA LYS A 253 6.18 -15.06 -19.71
C LYS A 253 4.82 -15.32 -20.40
N LEU A 254 4.27 -16.54 -20.30
CA LEU A 254 2.96 -16.89 -20.86
C LEU A 254 1.84 -16.03 -20.24
N LYS A 255 1.88 -15.81 -18.92
CA LYS A 255 0.93 -14.92 -18.22
C LYS A 255 0.96 -13.50 -18.79
N ILE A 256 2.15 -12.93 -18.97
CA ILE A 256 2.33 -11.55 -19.44
C ILE A 256 1.93 -11.39 -20.91
N GLU A 257 2.33 -12.34 -21.76
CA GLU A 257 2.14 -12.22 -23.21
C GLU A 257 0.74 -12.69 -23.67
N HIS A 258 0.15 -13.66 -23.02
CA HIS A 258 -1.05 -14.36 -23.48
C HIS A 258 -2.19 -14.37 -22.47
N GLY A 259 -1.96 -13.96 -21.22
CA GLY A 259 -2.96 -14.04 -20.15
C GLY A 259 -4.10 -13.04 -20.32
N LYS A 260 -5.33 -13.48 -20.02
CA LYS A 260 -6.54 -12.67 -19.85
C LYS A 260 -7.28 -13.13 -18.59
N ALA A 261 -7.87 -12.19 -17.86
CA ALA A 261 -8.71 -12.52 -16.70
C ALA A 261 -10.04 -13.15 -17.09
N SER A 262 -10.54 -12.87 -18.30
CA SER A 262 -11.76 -13.48 -18.82
C SER A 262 -11.48 -14.00 -20.23
N PRO A 263 -11.60 -15.34 -20.44
CA PRO A 263 -11.47 -15.90 -21.78
C PRO A 263 -12.61 -15.43 -22.68
N ASP A 264 -12.32 -15.20 -23.93
CA ASP A 264 -13.31 -14.92 -24.97
C ASP A 264 -13.33 -15.97 -26.08
N ALA A 265 -14.29 -15.86 -27.00
CA ALA A 265 -14.46 -16.85 -28.05
C ALA A 265 -13.24 -16.97 -28.99
N SER A 266 -12.53 -15.87 -29.24
CA SER A 266 -11.33 -15.84 -30.10
C SER A 266 -10.15 -16.57 -29.49
N ASP A 267 -10.08 -16.68 -28.15
CA ASP A 267 -9.01 -17.41 -27.45
C ASP A 267 -8.99 -18.91 -27.73
N ALA A 268 -10.12 -19.48 -28.19
CA ALA A 268 -10.21 -20.90 -28.55
C ALA A 268 -9.50 -21.20 -29.90
N ASP A 269 -9.49 -20.24 -30.80
CA ASP A 269 -8.90 -20.38 -32.16
C ASP A 269 -7.42 -19.97 -32.18
N GLU A 270 -6.98 -19.16 -31.19
CA GLU A 270 -5.58 -18.77 -31.06
C GLU A 270 -4.75 -19.88 -30.42
N VAL A 271 -3.63 -20.22 -31.05
CA VAL A 271 -2.72 -21.27 -30.58
C VAL A 271 -1.42 -20.66 -30.07
N VAL A 272 -1.03 -21.07 -28.85
CA VAL A 272 0.25 -20.68 -28.23
C VAL A 272 1.17 -21.89 -28.23
N TRP A 273 2.40 -21.70 -28.71
CA TRP A 273 3.44 -22.70 -28.68
C TRP A 273 4.13 -22.71 -27.33
N ILE A 274 4.15 -23.87 -26.70
CA ILE A 274 4.85 -24.12 -25.45
C ILE A 274 6.13 -24.88 -25.73
N ILE A 275 7.25 -24.27 -25.37
CA ILE A 275 8.57 -24.94 -25.41
C ILE A 275 8.62 -25.92 -24.25
N GLY A 276 8.70 -27.19 -24.57
CA GLY A 276 8.78 -28.28 -23.62
C GLY A 276 10.19 -28.47 -23.05
N ASN A 277 10.31 -29.49 -22.24
CA ASN A 277 11.60 -29.99 -21.76
C ASN A 277 11.92 -31.38 -22.36
N LYS A 278 13.02 -31.99 -21.92
CA LYS A 278 13.44 -33.31 -22.43
C LYS A 278 12.40 -34.42 -22.19
N THR A 279 11.50 -34.24 -21.20
CA THR A 279 10.48 -35.23 -20.81
C THR A 279 9.14 -34.95 -21.49
N ILE A 280 8.80 -33.65 -21.66
CA ILE A 280 7.57 -33.19 -22.29
C ILE A 280 8.02 -32.34 -23.48
N GLY A 281 7.86 -32.85 -24.69
CA GLY A 281 8.26 -32.13 -25.90
C GLY A 281 7.48 -30.85 -26.14
N ASP A 282 7.88 -30.10 -27.16
CA ASP A 282 7.16 -28.91 -27.62
C ASP A 282 5.73 -29.29 -28.01
N ARG A 283 4.81 -28.39 -27.66
CA ARG A 283 3.39 -28.57 -27.93
C ARG A 283 2.70 -27.25 -28.14
N SER A 284 1.56 -27.29 -28.81
CA SER A 284 0.65 -26.17 -28.93
C SER A 284 -0.55 -26.36 -28.04
N ILE A 285 -1.04 -25.26 -27.47
CA ILE A 285 -2.29 -25.23 -26.69
C ILE A 285 -3.16 -24.07 -27.17
N PRO A 286 -4.49 -24.16 -27.05
CA PRO A 286 -5.35 -22.99 -27.22
C PRO A 286 -4.99 -21.93 -26.19
N ARG A 287 -4.96 -20.66 -26.59
CA ARG A 287 -4.77 -19.53 -25.66
C ARG A 287 -5.80 -19.54 -24.53
N LYS A 288 -7.00 -20.02 -24.85
CA LYS A 288 -8.08 -20.24 -23.87
C LYS A 288 -7.64 -21.03 -22.64
N ALA A 289 -6.77 -22.05 -22.82
CA ALA A 289 -6.29 -22.85 -21.69
C ALA A 289 -5.46 -22.02 -20.67
N ILE A 290 -4.72 -21.00 -21.15
CA ILE A 290 -4.01 -20.05 -20.29
C ILE A 290 -5.03 -19.17 -19.57
N SER A 291 -5.98 -18.59 -20.32
CA SER A 291 -6.99 -17.68 -19.77
C SER A 291 -7.93 -18.40 -18.79
N ASP A 292 -8.29 -19.67 -19.01
CA ASP A 292 -9.13 -20.45 -18.09
C ASP A 292 -8.45 -20.65 -16.73
N VAL A 293 -7.15 -20.97 -16.70
CA VAL A 293 -6.38 -21.11 -15.44
C VAL A 293 -6.33 -19.78 -14.69
N ILE A 294 -6.02 -18.69 -15.40
CA ILE A 294 -5.96 -17.35 -14.82
C ILE A 294 -7.33 -16.92 -14.29
N HIS A 295 -8.40 -17.15 -15.06
CA HIS A 295 -9.77 -16.78 -14.69
C HIS A 295 -10.18 -17.35 -13.34
N VAL A 296 -9.96 -18.63 -13.12
CA VAL A 296 -10.32 -19.31 -11.86
C VAL A 296 -9.64 -18.62 -10.67
N ARG A 297 -8.35 -18.34 -10.78
CA ARG A 297 -7.60 -17.68 -9.68
C ARG A 297 -8.05 -16.24 -9.46
N ILE A 298 -8.36 -15.50 -10.51
CA ILE A 298 -8.82 -14.11 -10.40
C ILE A 298 -10.21 -14.03 -9.77
N VAL A 299 -11.12 -14.97 -10.12
CA VAL A 299 -12.43 -15.08 -9.45
C VAL A 299 -12.24 -15.37 -7.97
N GLU A 300 -11.43 -16.38 -7.62
CA GLU A 300 -11.14 -16.72 -6.22
C GLU A 300 -10.56 -15.54 -5.45
N LEU A 301 -9.61 -14.78 -6.03
CA LEU A 301 -9.06 -13.59 -5.38
C LEU A 301 -10.14 -12.56 -5.03
N PHE A 302 -11.03 -12.26 -5.97
CA PHE A 302 -12.10 -11.30 -5.70
C PHE A 302 -13.18 -11.84 -4.77
N GLU A 303 -13.42 -13.16 -4.73
CA GLU A 303 -14.28 -13.81 -3.73
C GLU A 303 -13.66 -13.70 -2.32
N ILE A 304 -12.35 -13.90 -2.19
CA ILE A 304 -11.64 -13.69 -0.91
C ILE A 304 -11.79 -12.24 -0.46
N ILE A 305 -11.56 -11.27 -1.36
CA ILE A 305 -11.71 -9.83 -1.07
C ILE A 305 -13.14 -9.52 -0.66
N SER A 306 -14.13 -10.04 -1.37
CA SER A 306 -15.55 -9.85 -1.04
C SER A 306 -15.89 -10.39 0.35
N LYS A 307 -15.37 -11.56 0.69
CA LYS A 307 -15.58 -12.18 2.01
C LYS A 307 -14.89 -11.40 3.12
N GLU A 308 -13.66 -10.93 2.89
CA GLU A 308 -12.86 -10.16 3.86
C GLU A 308 -13.54 -8.83 4.19
N LEU A 309 -14.03 -8.14 3.18
CA LEU A 309 -14.66 -6.83 3.36
C LEU A 309 -16.13 -6.94 3.83
N GLY A 310 -16.82 -8.01 3.45
CA GLY A 310 -18.20 -8.27 3.89
C GLY A 310 -19.12 -7.05 3.76
N ALA A 311 -19.70 -6.59 4.87
CA ALA A 311 -20.59 -5.44 4.92
C ALA A 311 -19.91 -4.09 4.61
N LEU A 312 -18.58 -4.04 4.52
CA LEU A 312 -17.88 -2.82 4.08
C LEU A 312 -18.04 -2.57 2.58
N LEU A 313 -18.39 -3.58 1.77
CA LEU A 313 -18.72 -3.42 0.36
C LEU A 313 -20.18 -2.97 0.20
N ASP A 314 -20.45 -1.74 0.57
CA ASP A 314 -21.78 -1.13 0.45
C ASP A 314 -21.79 -0.13 -0.72
N PRO A 315 -22.59 -0.38 -1.79
CA PRO A 315 -22.68 0.52 -2.94
C PRO A 315 -23.18 1.93 -2.59
N ASP A 316 -24.00 2.07 -1.55
CA ASP A 316 -24.50 3.37 -1.10
C ASP A 316 -23.45 4.21 -0.40
N GLU A 317 -22.44 3.56 0.19
CA GLU A 317 -21.31 4.22 0.85
C GLU A 317 -20.07 4.33 -0.03
N LEU A 318 -19.93 3.49 -1.08
CA LEU A 318 -18.79 3.46 -1.99
C LEU A 318 -19.13 4.01 -3.38
N LYS A 319 -19.68 5.23 -3.42
CA LYS A 319 -20.10 5.90 -4.68
C LYS A 319 -18.94 6.21 -5.63
N GLY A 320 -17.70 6.28 -5.11
CA GLY A 320 -16.48 6.40 -5.91
C GLY A 320 -16.09 5.10 -6.62
N GLY A 321 -16.75 3.98 -6.28
CA GLY A 321 -16.51 2.65 -6.85
C GLY A 321 -15.20 2.04 -6.40
N ILE A 322 -14.72 1.06 -7.17
CA ILE A 322 -13.50 0.31 -6.90
C ILE A 322 -12.43 0.66 -7.93
N LEU A 323 -11.22 0.94 -7.45
CA LEU A 323 -10.05 1.27 -8.25
C LEU A 323 -9.05 0.11 -8.20
N LEU A 324 -8.60 -0.36 -9.36
CA LEU A 324 -7.52 -1.34 -9.47
C LEU A 324 -6.21 -0.65 -9.83
N THR A 325 -5.14 -0.99 -9.11
CA THR A 325 -3.76 -0.58 -9.39
C THR A 325 -2.81 -1.75 -9.19
N GLY A 326 -1.50 -1.50 -9.23
CA GLY A 326 -0.50 -2.57 -9.18
C GLY A 326 -0.31 -3.30 -10.50
N GLY A 327 0.77 -4.07 -10.61
CA GLY A 327 1.13 -4.77 -11.85
C GLY A 327 0.07 -5.75 -12.35
N GLY A 328 -0.66 -6.41 -11.42
CA GLY A 328 -1.74 -7.34 -11.73
C GLY A 328 -2.95 -6.68 -12.39
N SER A 329 -3.18 -5.39 -12.15
CA SER A 329 -4.28 -4.63 -12.80
C SER A 329 -4.14 -4.50 -14.32
N LYS A 330 -2.94 -4.76 -14.85
CA LYS A 330 -2.68 -4.73 -16.30
C LYS A 330 -3.28 -5.92 -17.04
N LEU A 331 -3.68 -6.97 -16.31
CA LEU A 331 -4.28 -8.16 -16.92
C LEU A 331 -5.56 -7.77 -17.67
N PRO A 332 -5.67 -8.10 -18.98
CA PRO A 332 -6.85 -7.75 -19.79
C PRO A 332 -8.13 -8.37 -19.22
N GLY A 333 -9.18 -7.56 -19.10
CA GLY A 333 -10.52 -8.00 -18.65
C GLY A 333 -10.67 -8.18 -17.15
N ILE A 334 -9.66 -7.81 -16.33
CA ILE A 334 -9.72 -7.99 -14.88
C ILE A 334 -10.82 -7.13 -14.24
N GLU A 335 -11.09 -5.93 -14.77
CA GLU A 335 -12.14 -5.03 -14.28
C GLU A 335 -13.53 -5.68 -14.39
N ASN A 336 -13.77 -6.39 -15.47
CA ASN A 336 -15.06 -7.04 -15.71
C ASN A 336 -15.29 -8.21 -14.73
N VAL A 337 -14.24 -9.00 -14.47
CA VAL A 337 -14.31 -10.08 -13.48
C VAL A 337 -14.51 -9.53 -12.09
N ALA A 338 -13.72 -8.52 -11.72
CA ALA A 338 -13.83 -7.84 -10.43
C ALA A 338 -15.23 -7.25 -10.21
N SER A 339 -15.75 -6.51 -11.21
CA SER A 339 -17.07 -5.90 -11.12
C SER A 339 -18.19 -6.94 -10.97
N LYS A 340 -18.08 -8.07 -11.65
CA LYS A 340 -19.05 -9.17 -11.56
C LYS A 340 -19.05 -9.84 -10.18
N VAL A 341 -17.85 -10.09 -9.62
CA VAL A 341 -17.71 -10.80 -8.33
C VAL A 341 -18.03 -9.87 -7.16
N LEU A 342 -17.54 -8.61 -7.21
CA LEU A 342 -17.74 -7.64 -6.13
C LEU A 342 -19.11 -6.92 -6.19
N GLY A 343 -19.86 -7.09 -7.29
CA GLY A 343 -21.18 -6.48 -7.44
C GLY A 343 -21.19 -4.95 -7.57
N MET A 344 -20.05 -4.34 -7.90
CA MET A 344 -19.86 -2.89 -7.92
C MET A 344 -19.08 -2.45 -9.18
N PRO A 345 -19.18 -1.17 -9.61
CA PRO A 345 -18.36 -0.64 -10.68
C PRO A 345 -16.87 -0.68 -10.32
N VAL A 346 -16.07 -1.30 -11.20
CA VAL A 346 -14.63 -1.41 -11.07
C VAL A 346 -13.95 -0.78 -12.28
N ARG A 347 -12.88 -0.03 -12.06
CA ARG A 347 -12.05 0.56 -13.11
C ARG A 347 -10.57 0.56 -12.74
N LYS A 348 -9.71 0.58 -13.73
CA LYS A 348 -8.28 0.83 -13.49
C LYS A 348 -8.11 2.26 -12.99
N ALA A 349 -7.27 2.42 -11.97
CA ALA A 349 -6.91 3.74 -11.48
C ALA A 349 -6.10 4.50 -12.53
N ALA A 350 -6.29 5.81 -12.57
CA ALA A 350 -5.52 6.71 -13.42
C ALA A 350 -4.68 7.64 -12.55
N PHE A 351 -3.47 7.92 -12.99
CA PHE A 351 -2.62 8.92 -12.35
C PHE A 351 -3.14 10.34 -12.59
N ALA A 352 -2.89 11.21 -11.62
CA ALA A 352 -3.17 12.63 -11.78
C ALA A 352 -2.33 13.23 -12.92
N PRO A 353 -2.82 14.27 -13.62
CA PRO A 353 -2.02 14.98 -14.60
C PRO A 353 -0.73 15.56 -13.99
N GLY A 354 0.36 15.55 -14.74
CA GLY A 354 1.65 16.13 -14.33
C GLY A 354 2.71 15.11 -13.92
N ILE A 355 2.35 13.83 -13.81
CA ILE A 355 3.35 12.75 -13.64
C ILE A 355 3.85 12.34 -15.03
N ASP A 356 5.18 12.13 -15.13
CA ASP A 356 5.78 11.63 -16.37
C ASP A 356 5.07 10.34 -16.83
N PRO A 357 4.57 10.26 -18.06
CA PRO A 357 3.89 9.08 -18.58
C PRO A 357 4.70 7.78 -18.49
N GLN A 358 6.02 7.86 -18.52
CA GLN A 358 6.89 6.68 -18.35
C GLN A 358 6.86 6.16 -16.89
N LEU A 359 6.61 7.02 -15.93
CA LEU A 359 6.51 6.69 -14.51
C LEU A 359 5.08 6.37 -14.10
N ALA A 360 4.09 6.94 -14.80
CA ALA A 360 2.65 6.80 -14.53
C ALA A 360 2.14 5.40 -14.93
N THR A 361 2.73 4.36 -14.34
CA THR A 361 2.32 2.96 -14.56
C THR A 361 1.78 2.36 -13.26
N PRO A 362 0.75 1.47 -13.32
CA PRO A 362 0.11 0.95 -12.12
C PRO A 362 1.07 0.31 -11.12
N GLU A 363 2.11 -0.35 -11.59
CA GLU A 363 3.14 -0.96 -10.76
C GLU A 363 3.98 0.04 -9.96
N ASN A 364 3.94 1.32 -10.30
CA ASN A 364 4.69 2.38 -9.62
C ASN A 364 3.82 3.15 -8.60
N ALA A 365 2.54 2.79 -8.47
CA ALA A 365 1.60 3.50 -7.60
C ALA A 365 2.12 3.64 -6.16
N THR A 366 2.63 2.57 -5.57
CA THR A 366 3.14 2.57 -4.20
C THR A 366 4.35 3.48 -4.04
N VAL A 367 5.39 3.32 -4.85
CA VAL A 367 6.64 4.09 -4.70
C VAL A 367 6.44 5.57 -5.05
N LEU A 368 5.57 5.90 -6.00
CA LEU A 368 5.16 7.28 -6.28
C LEU A 368 4.34 7.86 -5.12
N GLY A 369 3.45 7.06 -4.56
CA GLY A 369 2.64 7.43 -3.41
C GLY A 369 3.46 7.73 -2.16
N LEU A 370 4.58 7.03 -1.94
CA LEU A 370 5.50 7.33 -0.85
C LEU A 370 6.09 8.74 -0.96
N LEU A 371 6.51 9.17 -2.16
CA LEU A 371 7.01 10.53 -2.36
C LEU A 371 5.92 11.58 -2.15
N HIS A 372 4.71 11.33 -2.63
CA HIS A 372 3.57 12.21 -2.39
C HIS A 372 3.22 12.31 -0.92
N TYR A 373 3.24 11.20 -0.21
CA TYR A 373 3.03 11.17 1.24
C TYR A 373 4.07 12.02 1.98
N GLY A 374 5.32 11.96 1.56
CA GLY A 374 6.39 12.78 2.14
C GLY A 374 6.32 14.27 1.80
N LEU A 375 5.54 14.65 0.78
CA LEU A 375 5.26 16.05 0.44
C LEU A 375 4.10 16.64 1.20
N GLU A 376 3.02 15.88 1.31
CA GLU A 376 1.91 16.25 2.16
C GLU A 376 2.48 16.19 3.58
N ASP A 377 2.70 17.36 4.20
CA ASP A 377 2.85 17.43 5.64
C ASP A 377 1.52 16.91 6.19
N HIS A 378 1.41 15.58 6.34
CA HIS A 378 0.22 14.93 6.89
C HIS A 378 0.13 15.39 8.34
N GLY A 379 -0.46 16.58 8.43
CA GLY A 379 -0.54 17.47 9.54
C GLY A 379 -0.47 16.70 10.85
N ARG A 380 0.56 16.97 11.61
CA ARG A 380 0.62 16.56 13.01
C ARG A 380 -0.78 16.74 13.57
N PRO A 381 -1.38 15.74 14.20
CA PRO A 381 -2.74 15.86 14.72
C PRO A 381 -2.87 17.19 15.44
N ILE A 382 -3.95 17.92 15.18
CA ILE A 382 -4.30 19.12 15.94
C ILE A 382 -4.29 18.71 17.40
N GLY A 383 -3.36 19.21 18.20
CA GLY A 383 -3.11 18.77 19.59
C GLY A 383 -1.69 18.30 19.88
N ASP A 384 -0.87 17.94 18.88
CA ASP A 384 0.53 17.55 19.08
C ASP A 384 1.50 18.74 19.05
N LYS A 385 1.02 19.98 19.06
CA LYS A 385 1.89 21.18 19.05
C LYS A 385 2.67 21.39 20.36
N ASP A 386 2.25 20.75 21.45
CA ASP A 386 2.86 20.90 22.77
C ASP A 386 3.46 19.59 23.32
N ASP A 387 3.28 18.47 22.63
CA ASP A 387 4.09 17.29 22.93
C ASP A 387 5.49 17.53 22.32
N GLU A 388 6.54 17.34 23.12
CA GLU A 388 7.91 17.16 22.63
C GLU A 388 7.84 16.28 21.39
N PRO A 389 8.63 16.59 20.32
CA PRO A 389 8.58 15.79 19.11
C PRO A 389 8.62 14.34 19.55
N THR A 390 7.47 13.65 19.47
CA THR A 390 7.47 12.21 19.67
C THR A 390 8.56 11.76 18.75
N PRO A 391 9.66 11.19 19.27
CA PRO A 391 10.74 10.72 18.40
C PRO A 391 10.01 9.93 17.32
N GLY A 392 10.21 10.29 16.06
CA GLY A 392 9.64 9.56 14.95
C GLY A 392 9.85 8.08 15.25
N PHE A 393 9.09 7.18 14.71
CA PHE A 393 9.13 5.74 14.98
C PHE A 393 10.53 5.22 15.43
N PHE A 394 11.61 5.84 14.97
CA PHE A 394 13.02 5.62 15.36
C PHE A 394 13.36 6.02 16.80
N GLY A 395 12.85 7.09 17.32
CA GLY A 395 13.15 7.47 18.71
C GLY A 395 12.54 6.49 19.72
N LYS A 396 11.42 5.84 19.36
CA LYS A 396 10.83 4.75 20.18
C LYS A 396 11.58 3.43 19.99
N LEU A 397 12.04 3.11 18.79
CA LEU A 397 12.84 1.91 18.50
C LEU A 397 14.28 2.02 19.01
N ALA A 398 14.93 3.18 18.91
CA ALA A 398 16.28 3.41 19.46
C ALA A 398 16.28 3.21 20.99
N GLY A 399 15.23 3.67 21.69
CA GLY A 399 15.06 3.40 23.12
C GLY A 399 14.83 1.93 23.46
N MET A 400 14.25 1.14 22.55
CA MET A 400 14.03 -0.31 22.74
C MET A 400 15.23 -1.18 22.35
N VAL A 401 16.15 -0.68 21.51
CA VAL A 401 17.30 -1.45 20.98
C VAL A 401 18.61 -1.12 21.70
N GLY A 402 18.61 -0.15 22.62
CA GLY A 402 19.80 0.16 23.42
C GLY A 402 20.99 0.67 22.62
N ILE A 403 20.76 1.37 21.50
CA ILE A 403 21.80 2.06 20.75
C ILE A 403 21.87 3.49 21.29
N SER A 404 22.87 3.71 22.15
CA SER A 404 23.30 5.03 22.62
C SER A 404 24.29 5.63 21.65
#